data_c492d187757954e63ea295590b3fb72e
#
_entry.id   c492d187757954e63ea295590b3fb72e
#
_cell.length_a   1.000
_cell.length_b   1.000
_cell.length_c   1.000
_cell.angle_alpha   90.00
_cell.angle_beta   90.00
_cell.angle_gamma   90.00
#
_symmetry.space_group_name_H-M   'P 1'
#
loop_
_entity.id
_entity.type
_entity.pdbx_description
1 polymer ?
#
loop_
_entity_poly.entity_id
_entity_poly.type
_entity_poly.pdbx_seq_one_letter_code
_entity_poly.pdbx_strand_id
1 'polypeptide(L)'
;MNTINYAKQLDHLLEQPETKGKHLFLHSCCAPCSSYVLEYLRSFFRITVFYYNPNITEDAEYRKRVIEQKRLIGIFNAMGDAYPIEIVEGDYVPEQFFAMSRGYEKCPEGGERCFRCYEMRLRETALQAKKAGADYFTTTLTISPLKNAAKINEIGQQLSEELEIPFLPSDFKKKNGYKRSVELSKEYDLYRQDYCGCIFSKAERKNGNSNRKET
;
A
#
# COMPACT_ATOMS: atom_id res chain seq x y z
N MET A 1 2.25 -17.31 -22.44
CA MET A 1 1.14 -16.74 -21.65
C MET A 1 1.27 -15.22 -21.67
N ASN A 2 0.24 -14.50 -22.10
CA ASN A 2 0.27 -13.03 -22.07
C ASN A 2 0.27 -12.55 -20.62
N THR A 3 1.35 -11.94 -20.19
CA THR A 3 1.45 -11.36 -18.84
C THR A 3 0.52 -10.14 -18.74
N ILE A 4 -0.43 -10.16 -17.80
CA ILE A 4 -1.37 -9.06 -17.58
C ILE A 4 -0.58 -7.79 -17.25
N ASN A 5 -0.89 -6.69 -17.92
CA ASN A 5 -0.28 -5.39 -17.67
C ASN A 5 -1.23 -4.51 -16.84
N TYR A 6 -1.14 -4.62 -15.53
CA TYR A 6 -2.00 -3.87 -14.60
C TYR A 6 -1.81 -2.35 -14.67
N ALA A 7 -0.62 -1.87 -15.06
CA ALA A 7 -0.41 -0.44 -15.27
C ALA A 7 -1.22 0.09 -16.47
N LYS A 8 -1.32 -0.69 -17.56
CA LYS A 8 -2.17 -0.33 -18.71
C LYS A 8 -3.66 -0.44 -18.38
N GLN A 9 -4.06 -1.41 -17.55
CA GLN A 9 -5.45 -1.51 -17.10
C GLN A 9 -5.84 -0.29 -16.28
N LEU A 10 -4.97 0.16 -15.38
CA LEU A 10 -5.19 1.37 -14.61
C LEU A 10 -5.32 2.59 -15.53
N ASP A 11 -4.40 2.76 -16.50
CA ASP A 11 -4.49 3.89 -17.45
C ASP A 11 -5.83 3.92 -18.17
N HIS A 12 -6.26 2.78 -18.69
CA HIS A 12 -7.55 2.69 -19.39
C HIS A 12 -8.73 3.06 -18.49
N LEU A 13 -8.70 2.68 -17.21
CA LEU A 13 -9.74 3.09 -16.24
C LEU A 13 -9.71 4.59 -15.98
N LEU A 14 -8.51 5.20 -15.88
CA LEU A 14 -8.36 6.62 -15.62
C LEU A 14 -8.78 7.50 -16.83
N GLU A 15 -8.75 6.95 -18.05
CA GLU A 15 -9.22 7.61 -19.28
C GLU A 15 -10.75 7.67 -19.36
N GLN A 16 -11.47 6.85 -18.58
CA GLN A 16 -12.94 6.84 -18.59
C GLN A 16 -13.49 8.07 -17.84
N PRO A 17 -14.34 8.91 -18.48
CA PRO A 17 -14.86 10.13 -17.83
C PRO A 17 -15.60 9.85 -16.50
N GLU A 18 -16.29 8.71 -16.40
CA GLU A 18 -17.04 8.29 -15.23
C GLU A 18 -16.17 7.95 -14.02
N THR A 19 -14.87 7.75 -14.22
CA THR A 19 -13.90 7.49 -13.14
C THR A 19 -13.59 8.75 -12.35
N LYS A 20 -13.67 9.91 -13.01
CA LYS A 20 -13.30 11.18 -12.39
C LYS A 20 -14.25 11.57 -11.26
N GLY A 21 -13.67 11.89 -10.10
CA GLY A 21 -14.41 12.30 -8.90
C GLY A 21 -15.01 11.15 -8.10
N LYS A 22 -14.82 9.89 -8.54
CA LYS A 22 -15.18 8.71 -7.79
C LYS A 22 -14.43 8.62 -6.47
N HIS A 23 -15.00 7.93 -5.49
CA HIS A 23 -14.39 7.73 -4.18
C HIS A 23 -13.49 6.49 -4.19
N LEU A 24 -12.19 6.68 -3.96
CA LEU A 24 -11.20 5.64 -3.85
C LEU A 24 -10.78 5.43 -2.40
N PHE A 25 -10.94 4.22 -1.90
CA PHE A 25 -10.44 3.80 -0.60
C PHE A 25 -9.06 3.14 -0.76
N LEU A 26 -8.00 3.84 -0.34
CA LEU A 26 -6.61 3.48 -0.62
C LEU A 26 -5.90 2.94 0.62
N HIS A 27 -5.64 1.62 0.66
CA HIS A 27 -4.76 1.08 1.69
C HIS A 27 -3.33 1.62 1.56
N SER A 28 -2.80 2.19 2.64
CA SER A 28 -1.43 2.70 2.69
C SER A 28 -0.57 1.95 3.70
N CYS A 29 0.66 1.62 3.30
CA CYS A 29 1.64 0.99 4.19
C CYS A 29 2.63 1.99 4.82
N CYS A 30 2.90 3.13 4.18
CA CYS A 30 3.81 4.18 4.66
C CYS A 30 3.81 5.38 3.72
N ALA A 31 4.24 6.53 4.20
CA ALA A 31 4.30 7.77 3.43
C ALA A 31 5.18 7.67 2.15
N PRO A 32 6.39 7.10 2.18
CA PRO A 32 7.18 6.94 0.94
C PRO A 32 6.47 6.14 -0.16
N CYS A 33 5.73 5.08 0.22
CA CYS A 33 4.96 4.30 -0.76
C CYS A 33 3.74 5.07 -1.27
N SER A 34 3.13 5.88 -0.41
CA SER A 34 1.95 6.68 -0.75
C SER A 34 2.28 7.90 -1.59
N SER A 35 3.49 8.46 -1.49
CA SER A 35 3.81 9.76 -2.10
C SER A 35 3.50 9.81 -3.60
N TYR A 36 4.06 8.88 -4.38
CA TYR A 36 3.77 8.79 -5.81
C TYR A 36 2.33 8.37 -6.11
N VAL A 37 1.80 7.41 -5.36
CA VAL A 37 0.44 6.92 -5.61
C VAL A 37 -0.60 8.03 -5.40
N LEU A 38 -0.44 8.84 -4.36
CA LEU A 38 -1.29 10.01 -4.10
C LEU A 38 -1.05 11.11 -5.15
N GLU A 39 0.21 11.43 -5.48
CA GLU A 39 0.53 12.39 -6.57
C GLU A 39 -0.17 12.00 -7.87
N TYR A 40 -0.16 10.69 -8.20
CA TYR A 40 -0.72 10.18 -9.46
C TYR A 40 -2.26 10.13 -9.47
N LEU A 41 -2.89 9.74 -8.35
CA LEU A 41 -4.33 9.45 -8.33
C LEU A 41 -5.22 10.61 -7.85
N ARG A 42 -4.70 11.59 -7.09
CA ARG A 42 -5.51 12.63 -6.44
C ARG A 42 -6.21 13.60 -7.41
N SER A 43 -5.76 13.68 -8.66
CA SER A 43 -6.44 14.47 -9.69
C SER A 43 -7.64 13.75 -10.33
N PHE A 44 -7.75 12.44 -10.13
CA PHE A 44 -8.82 11.60 -10.65
C PHE A 44 -9.88 11.27 -9.60
N PHE A 45 -9.46 11.02 -8.36
CA PHE A 45 -10.30 10.48 -7.31
C PHE A 45 -10.38 11.38 -6.08
N ARG A 46 -11.52 11.34 -5.40
CA ARG A 46 -11.58 11.67 -3.98
C ARG A 46 -11.01 10.49 -3.20
N ILE A 47 -9.92 10.69 -2.47
CA ILE A 47 -9.17 9.61 -1.84
C ILE A 47 -9.36 9.63 -0.33
N THR A 48 -9.80 8.49 0.23
CA THR A 48 -9.63 8.18 1.65
C THR A 48 -8.48 7.20 1.81
N VAL A 49 -7.39 7.63 2.42
CA VAL A 49 -6.28 6.76 2.80
C VAL A 49 -6.70 5.94 4.01
N PHE A 50 -6.68 4.62 3.88
CA PHE A 50 -6.90 3.70 4.98
C PHE A 50 -5.57 3.16 5.50
N TYR A 51 -5.21 3.54 6.72
CA TYR A 51 -3.97 3.14 7.35
C TYR A 51 -4.20 1.97 8.29
N TYR A 52 -4.09 0.74 7.76
CA TYR A 52 -4.28 -0.51 8.47
C TYR A 52 -3.07 -1.43 8.27
N ASN A 53 -2.20 -1.53 9.27
CA ASN A 53 -0.92 -2.21 9.17
C ASN A 53 -0.57 -3.00 10.43
N PRO A 54 -1.32 -4.05 10.81
CA PRO A 54 -1.03 -4.87 11.99
C PRO A 54 0.30 -5.64 11.84
N ASN A 55 0.85 -5.71 10.63
CA ASN A 55 2.18 -6.28 10.37
C ASN A 55 3.34 -5.40 10.85
N ILE A 56 3.12 -4.13 11.17
CA ILE A 56 4.13 -3.30 11.82
C ILE A 56 4.11 -3.69 13.29
N THR A 57 5.03 -4.57 13.68
CA THR A 57 4.97 -5.25 14.99
C THR A 57 5.53 -4.45 16.15
N GLU A 58 6.14 -3.30 15.88
CA GLU A 58 6.67 -2.39 16.90
C GLU A 58 5.80 -1.13 16.99
N ASP A 59 5.21 -0.86 18.14
CA ASP A 59 4.30 0.26 18.37
C ASP A 59 4.94 1.61 18.01
N ALA A 60 6.18 1.85 18.44
CA ALA A 60 6.89 3.09 18.14
C ALA A 60 7.09 3.31 16.63
N GLU A 61 7.39 2.24 15.88
CA GLU A 61 7.51 2.29 14.42
C GLU A 61 6.17 2.53 13.75
N TYR A 62 5.10 1.89 14.24
CA TYR A 62 3.74 2.12 13.74
C TYR A 62 3.34 3.58 13.90
N ARG A 63 3.46 4.14 15.11
CA ARG A 63 3.11 5.54 15.40
C ARG A 63 3.92 6.53 14.56
N LYS A 64 5.21 6.30 14.43
CA LYS A 64 6.09 7.11 13.58
C LYS A 64 5.59 7.15 12.13
N ARG A 65 5.22 6.00 11.57
CA ARG A 65 4.70 5.94 10.18
C ARG A 65 3.33 6.57 10.02
N VAL A 66 2.45 6.48 11.03
CA VAL A 66 1.15 7.17 11.03
C VAL A 66 1.35 8.68 10.98
N ILE A 67 2.19 9.22 11.87
CA ILE A 67 2.49 10.67 11.91
C ILE A 67 3.02 11.13 10.56
N GLU A 68 3.95 10.38 9.98
CA GLU A 68 4.54 10.71 8.68
C GLU A 68 3.52 10.62 7.54
N GLN A 69 2.60 9.66 7.57
CA GLN A 69 1.53 9.55 6.59
C GLN A 69 0.58 10.76 6.66
N LYS A 70 0.20 11.20 7.87
CA LYS A 70 -0.62 12.39 8.07
C LYS A 70 0.10 13.66 7.60
N ARG A 71 1.41 13.78 7.87
CA ARG A 71 2.23 14.89 7.41
C ARG A 71 2.25 14.99 5.89
N LEU A 72 2.47 13.88 5.18
CA LEU A 72 2.43 13.85 3.72
C LEU A 72 1.07 14.29 3.16
N ILE A 73 -0.02 13.78 3.74
CA ILE A 73 -1.38 14.16 3.32
C ILE A 73 -1.61 15.68 3.53
N GLY A 74 -1.14 16.23 4.66
CA GLY A 74 -1.20 17.66 4.92
C GLY A 74 -0.47 18.48 3.86
N ILE A 75 0.72 18.04 3.42
CA ILE A 75 1.47 18.67 2.34
C ILE A 75 0.66 18.69 1.04
N PHE A 76 0.11 17.54 0.61
CA PHE A 76 -0.67 17.47 -0.62
C PHE A 76 -1.96 18.29 -0.55
N ASN A 77 -2.65 18.28 0.58
CA ASN A 77 -3.87 19.08 0.74
C ASN A 77 -3.59 20.61 0.74
N ALA A 78 -2.43 21.02 1.25
CA ALA A 78 -2.03 22.43 1.22
C ALA A 78 -1.74 22.97 -0.19
N MET A 79 -1.49 22.10 -1.18
CA MET A 79 -1.30 22.51 -2.58
C MET A 79 -2.61 23.02 -3.23
N GLY A 80 -3.76 22.49 -2.84
CA GLY A 80 -5.08 22.94 -3.30
C GLY A 80 -5.37 22.72 -4.79
N ASP A 81 -4.57 21.90 -5.48
CA ASP A 81 -4.59 21.67 -6.94
C ASP A 81 -5.32 20.39 -7.37
N ALA A 82 -5.89 19.65 -6.41
CA ALA A 82 -6.60 18.40 -6.63
C ALA A 82 -7.65 18.16 -5.53
N TYR A 83 -8.34 17.01 -5.58
CA TYR A 83 -9.27 16.62 -4.53
C TYR A 83 -8.56 16.47 -3.17
N PRO A 84 -9.15 16.95 -2.06
CA PRO A 84 -8.58 16.76 -0.74
C PRO A 84 -8.53 15.26 -0.38
N ILE A 85 -7.46 14.90 0.30
CA ILE A 85 -7.21 13.53 0.75
C ILE A 85 -7.60 13.41 2.20
N GLU A 86 -8.43 12.44 2.51
CA GLU A 86 -8.79 12.06 3.88
C GLU A 86 -7.93 10.90 4.38
N ILE A 87 -7.85 10.71 5.69
CA ILE A 87 -7.20 9.55 6.31
C ILE A 87 -8.07 8.95 7.41
N VAL A 88 -8.19 7.64 7.38
CA VAL A 88 -8.82 6.81 8.41
C VAL A 88 -7.81 5.80 8.90
N GLU A 89 -7.59 5.74 10.21
CA GLU A 89 -6.78 4.71 10.84
C GLU A 89 -7.66 3.50 11.15
N GLY A 90 -7.23 2.32 10.70
CA GLY A 90 -7.81 1.05 11.14
C GLY A 90 -7.25 0.63 12.51
N ASP A 91 -7.87 -0.37 13.10
CA ASP A 91 -7.45 -0.89 14.40
C ASP A 91 -6.02 -1.42 14.35
N TYR A 92 -5.19 -1.00 15.29
CA TYR A 92 -3.83 -1.47 15.42
C TYR A 92 -3.76 -2.64 16.42
N VAL A 93 -3.88 -3.85 15.90
CA VAL A 93 -3.86 -5.12 16.66
C VAL A 93 -2.80 -6.04 16.06
N PRO A 94 -1.51 -5.90 16.43
CA PRO A 94 -0.41 -6.74 15.89
C PRO A 94 -0.61 -8.24 16.11
N GLU A 95 -1.40 -8.63 17.10
CA GLU A 95 -1.76 -10.02 17.40
C GLU A 95 -2.44 -10.71 16.22
N GLN A 96 -3.20 -9.97 15.42
CA GLN A 96 -3.82 -10.49 14.19
C GLN A 96 -2.77 -10.92 13.16
N PHE A 97 -1.69 -10.14 13.02
CA PHE A 97 -0.58 -10.50 12.15
C PHE A 97 0.17 -11.73 12.68
N PHE A 98 0.43 -11.80 13.99
CA PHE A 98 1.08 -12.96 14.58
C PHE A 98 0.22 -14.22 14.44
N ALA A 99 -1.10 -14.13 14.65
CA ALA A 99 -2.01 -15.26 14.48
C ALA A 99 -2.00 -15.75 13.01
N MET A 100 -2.07 -14.83 12.04
CA MET A 100 -2.02 -15.14 10.61
C MET A 100 -0.69 -15.76 10.19
N SER A 101 0.43 -15.39 10.82
CA SER A 101 1.78 -15.84 10.45
C SER A 101 2.18 -17.18 11.04
N ARG A 102 1.38 -17.77 11.94
CA ARG A 102 1.66 -19.09 12.54
C ARG A 102 1.83 -20.18 11.47
N GLY A 103 2.93 -20.94 11.58
CA GLY A 103 3.32 -21.95 10.62
C GLY A 103 4.02 -21.43 9.35
N TYR A 104 4.12 -20.09 9.20
CA TYR A 104 4.77 -19.46 8.06
C TYR A 104 5.99 -18.60 8.48
N GLU A 105 6.47 -18.74 9.72
CA GLU A 105 7.57 -17.93 10.28
C GLU A 105 8.86 -18.07 9.48
N LYS A 106 9.12 -19.27 8.96
CA LYS A 106 10.30 -19.57 8.14
C LYS A 106 10.18 -19.21 6.66
N CYS A 107 9.00 -18.78 6.20
CA CYS A 107 8.84 -18.33 4.81
C CYS A 107 9.66 -17.06 4.56
N PRO A 108 10.40 -16.97 3.43
CA PRO A 108 11.15 -15.77 3.10
C PRO A 108 10.24 -14.57 2.84
N GLU A 109 10.80 -13.36 2.84
CA GLU A 109 10.09 -12.16 2.39
C GLU A 109 9.65 -12.34 0.93
N GLY A 110 8.39 -12.00 0.64
CA GLY A 110 7.77 -12.21 -0.69
C GLY A 110 7.13 -13.59 -0.88
N GLY A 111 7.26 -14.52 0.06
CA GLY A 111 6.62 -15.83 0.03
C GLY A 111 5.21 -15.86 0.64
N GLU A 112 4.73 -17.06 0.97
CA GLU A 112 3.34 -17.32 1.39
C GLU A 112 2.90 -16.48 2.61
N ARG A 113 3.75 -16.30 3.62
CA ARG A 113 3.47 -15.39 4.75
C ARG A 113 3.11 -13.99 4.28
N CYS A 114 3.84 -13.47 3.28
CA CYS A 114 3.56 -12.15 2.72
C CYS A 114 2.25 -12.11 1.94
N PHE A 115 1.91 -13.17 1.22
CA PHE A 115 0.65 -13.25 0.46
C PHE A 115 -0.56 -13.22 1.40
N ARG A 116 -0.53 -13.97 2.50
CA ARG A 116 -1.54 -13.92 3.56
C ARG A 116 -1.63 -12.55 4.23
N CYS A 117 -0.49 -11.90 4.44
CA CYS A 117 -0.44 -10.53 4.96
C CYS A 117 -1.08 -9.52 3.99
N TYR A 118 -0.89 -9.68 2.67
CA TYR A 118 -1.57 -8.84 1.67
C TYR A 118 -3.08 -9.07 1.71
N GLU A 119 -3.51 -10.32 1.75
CA GLU A 119 -4.94 -10.67 1.81
C GLU A 119 -5.60 -10.08 3.06
N MET A 120 -5.04 -10.30 4.25
CA MET A 120 -5.56 -9.75 5.50
C MET A 120 -5.77 -8.23 5.42
N ARG A 121 -4.79 -7.50 4.89
CA ARG A 121 -4.84 -6.04 4.80
C ARG A 121 -5.80 -5.56 3.73
N LEU A 122 -5.82 -6.22 2.57
CA LEU A 122 -6.75 -5.88 1.48
C LEU A 122 -8.19 -6.23 1.81
N ARG A 123 -8.43 -7.34 2.52
CA ARG A 123 -9.77 -7.74 2.98
C ARG A 123 -10.36 -6.70 3.91
N GLU A 124 -9.60 -6.27 4.91
CA GLU A 124 -10.06 -5.21 5.81
C GLU A 124 -10.29 -3.89 5.05
N THR A 125 -9.41 -3.56 4.10
CA THR A 125 -9.58 -2.39 3.25
C THR A 125 -10.88 -2.46 2.44
N ALA A 126 -11.19 -3.60 1.82
CA ALA A 126 -12.39 -3.79 1.03
C ALA A 126 -13.67 -3.72 1.89
N LEU A 127 -13.65 -4.30 3.09
CA LEU A 127 -14.76 -4.24 4.04
C LEU A 127 -15.05 -2.80 4.48
N GLN A 128 -14.01 -2.04 4.84
CA GLN A 128 -14.15 -0.65 5.24
C GLN A 128 -14.54 0.25 4.06
N ALA A 129 -14.02 -0.03 2.86
CA ALA A 129 -14.40 0.66 1.64
C ALA A 129 -15.90 0.47 1.32
N LYS A 130 -16.40 -0.76 1.41
CA LYS A 130 -17.82 -1.07 1.22
C LYS A 130 -18.68 -0.34 2.25
N LYS A 131 -18.27 -0.35 3.53
CA LYS A 131 -18.95 0.37 4.61
C LYS A 131 -18.99 1.87 4.40
N ALA A 132 -17.91 2.44 3.84
CA ALA A 132 -17.81 3.86 3.52
C ALA A 132 -18.52 4.26 2.22
N GLY A 133 -19.13 3.32 1.49
CA GLY A 133 -19.76 3.58 0.20
C GLY A 133 -18.77 4.04 -0.88
N ALA A 134 -17.51 3.56 -0.81
CA ALA A 134 -16.50 3.87 -1.82
C ALA A 134 -16.81 3.17 -3.16
N ASP A 135 -16.43 3.81 -4.27
CA ASP A 135 -16.60 3.25 -5.61
C ASP A 135 -15.51 2.20 -5.93
N TYR A 136 -14.31 2.38 -5.36
CA TYR A 136 -13.16 1.50 -5.58
C TYR A 136 -12.33 1.33 -4.31
N PHE A 137 -11.63 0.20 -4.20
CA PHE A 137 -10.52 0.05 -3.27
C PHE A 137 -9.23 -0.37 -3.98
N THR A 138 -8.09 -0.04 -3.40
CA THR A 138 -6.76 -0.45 -3.88
C THR A 138 -5.70 -0.34 -2.79
N THR A 139 -4.43 -0.50 -3.16
CA THR A 139 -3.31 -0.45 -2.22
C THR A 139 -2.06 0.20 -2.82
N THR A 140 -1.27 0.84 -1.96
CA THR A 140 0.07 1.35 -2.32
C THR A 140 1.13 0.23 -2.39
N LEU A 141 0.80 -1.01 -2.06
CA LEU A 141 1.80 -2.10 -1.96
C LEU A 141 2.51 -2.39 -3.28
N THR A 142 1.84 -2.18 -4.42
CA THR A 142 2.39 -2.48 -5.75
C THR A 142 3.50 -1.53 -6.20
N ILE A 143 3.77 -0.44 -5.45
CA ILE A 143 4.90 0.47 -5.71
C ILE A 143 6.25 -0.16 -5.36
N SER A 144 6.28 -1.08 -4.39
CA SER A 144 7.52 -1.67 -3.91
C SER A 144 8.06 -2.72 -4.90
N PRO A 145 9.34 -2.64 -5.31
CA PRO A 145 9.95 -3.68 -6.14
C PRO A 145 10.08 -5.03 -5.41
N LEU A 146 10.03 -5.03 -4.08
CA LEU A 146 10.11 -6.25 -3.24
C LEU A 146 8.76 -6.97 -3.10
N LYS A 147 7.68 -6.42 -3.68
CA LYS A 147 6.35 -7.02 -3.57
C LYS A 147 5.84 -7.53 -4.91
N ASN A 148 5.21 -8.70 -4.86
CA ASN A 148 4.64 -9.34 -6.04
C ASN A 148 3.33 -8.64 -6.44
N ALA A 149 3.40 -7.73 -7.42
CA ALA A 149 2.24 -7.00 -7.90
C ALA A 149 1.17 -7.90 -8.52
N ALA A 150 1.56 -8.98 -9.22
CA ALA A 150 0.61 -9.92 -9.79
C ALA A 150 -0.23 -10.59 -8.71
N LYS A 151 0.43 -11.07 -7.63
CA LYS A 151 -0.27 -11.71 -6.50
C LYS A 151 -1.16 -10.72 -5.73
N ILE A 152 -0.73 -9.46 -5.58
CA ILE A 152 -1.56 -8.41 -4.94
C ILE A 152 -2.82 -8.15 -5.77
N ASN A 153 -2.70 -8.04 -7.10
CA ASN A 153 -3.85 -7.84 -7.99
C ASN A 153 -4.78 -9.05 -8.02
N GLU A 154 -4.23 -10.28 -8.03
CA GLU A 154 -5.00 -11.51 -7.93
C GLU A 154 -5.87 -11.52 -6.66
N ILE A 155 -5.25 -11.25 -5.51
CA ILE A 155 -5.96 -11.15 -4.22
C ILE A 155 -7.00 -10.03 -4.25
N GLY A 156 -6.65 -8.85 -4.77
CA GLY A 156 -7.57 -7.73 -4.89
C GLY A 156 -8.79 -8.06 -5.73
N GLN A 157 -8.61 -8.76 -6.86
CA GLN A 157 -9.69 -9.19 -7.74
C GLN A 157 -10.59 -10.23 -7.06
N GLN A 158 -10.02 -11.24 -6.39
CA GLN A 158 -10.78 -12.23 -5.63
C GLN A 158 -11.64 -11.58 -4.54
N LEU A 159 -11.08 -10.62 -3.80
CA LEU A 159 -11.81 -9.88 -2.78
C LEU A 159 -12.88 -8.96 -3.38
N SER A 160 -12.64 -8.41 -4.57
CA SER A 160 -13.61 -7.61 -5.31
C SER A 160 -14.86 -8.42 -5.66
N GLU A 161 -14.68 -9.65 -6.13
CA GLU A 161 -15.76 -10.58 -6.45
C GLU A 161 -16.50 -11.06 -5.19
N GLU A 162 -15.74 -11.44 -4.14
CA GLU A 162 -16.30 -11.94 -2.88
C GLU A 162 -17.12 -10.87 -2.13
N LEU A 163 -16.60 -9.63 -2.08
CA LEU A 163 -17.17 -8.56 -1.27
C LEU A 163 -18.00 -7.54 -2.07
N GLU A 164 -18.14 -7.76 -3.39
CA GLU A 164 -18.93 -6.90 -4.29
C GLU A 164 -18.53 -5.42 -4.21
N ILE A 165 -17.22 -5.15 -4.20
CA ILE A 165 -16.67 -3.81 -4.30
C ILE A 165 -15.53 -3.80 -5.31
N PRO A 166 -15.54 -2.90 -6.32
CA PRO A 166 -14.53 -2.89 -7.38
C PRO A 166 -13.11 -2.66 -6.86
N PHE A 167 -12.18 -3.56 -7.24
CA PHE A 167 -10.76 -3.36 -7.02
C PHE A 167 -10.14 -2.56 -8.17
N LEU A 168 -9.37 -1.51 -7.88
CA LEU A 168 -8.62 -0.75 -8.86
C LEU A 168 -7.26 -1.44 -9.08
N PRO A 169 -7.05 -2.15 -10.22
CA PRO A 169 -5.80 -2.86 -10.49
C PRO A 169 -4.65 -1.89 -10.68
N SER A 170 -3.44 -2.27 -10.23
CA SER A 170 -2.30 -1.38 -10.31
C SER A 170 -0.95 -2.09 -10.32
N ASP A 171 0.04 -1.47 -10.95
CA ASP A 171 1.46 -1.78 -10.77
C ASP A 171 2.23 -0.45 -10.73
N PHE A 172 2.13 0.24 -9.60
CA PHE A 172 2.65 1.59 -9.41
C PHE A 172 4.17 1.71 -9.52
N LYS A 173 4.94 0.61 -9.47
CA LYS A 173 6.38 0.65 -9.73
C LYS A 173 6.73 0.85 -11.21
N LYS A 174 5.80 0.55 -12.12
CA LYS A 174 5.95 0.83 -13.56
C LYS A 174 6.00 2.32 -13.85
N LYS A 175 6.35 2.69 -15.08
CA LYS A 175 6.45 4.09 -15.53
C LYS A 175 7.32 4.97 -14.61
N ASN A 176 8.41 4.41 -14.09
CA ASN A 176 9.30 5.07 -13.13
C ASN A 176 8.65 5.45 -11.78
N GLY A 177 7.46 4.91 -11.44
CA GLY A 177 6.77 5.29 -10.23
C GLY A 177 7.57 5.03 -8.96
N TYR A 178 8.30 3.90 -8.87
CA TYR A 178 9.21 3.69 -7.74
C TYR A 178 10.32 4.76 -7.67
N LYS A 179 10.93 5.11 -8.80
CA LYS A 179 11.93 6.18 -8.87
C LYS A 179 11.33 7.50 -8.39
N ARG A 180 10.15 7.86 -8.88
CA ARG A 180 9.44 9.08 -8.46
C ARG A 180 9.14 9.07 -6.95
N SER A 181 8.76 7.93 -6.37
CA SER A 181 8.54 7.83 -4.91
C SER A 181 9.82 8.07 -4.10
N VAL A 182 10.99 7.75 -4.66
CA VAL A 182 12.30 8.06 -4.03
C VAL A 182 12.59 9.56 -4.12
N GLU A 183 12.31 10.18 -5.26
CA GLU A 183 12.47 11.62 -5.47
C GLU A 183 11.57 12.42 -4.53
N LEU A 184 10.27 12.09 -4.48
CA LEU A 184 9.30 12.70 -3.56
C LEU A 184 9.68 12.51 -2.08
N SER A 185 10.28 11.37 -1.74
CA SER A 185 10.75 11.15 -0.38
C SER A 185 11.89 12.08 0.01
N LYS A 186 12.74 12.47 -0.93
CA LYS A 186 13.78 13.46 -0.71
C LYS A 186 13.21 14.89 -0.71
N GLU A 187 12.32 15.18 -1.63
CA GLU A 187 11.65 16.47 -1.79
C GLU A 187 10.89 16.88 -0.52
N TYR A 188 10.18 15.93 0.08
CA TYR A 188 9.36 16.17 1.29
C TYR A 188 10.03 15.70 2.58
N ASP A 189 11.32 15.31 2.53
CA ASP A 189 12.07 14.77 3.67
C ASP A 189 11.30 13.67 4.42
N LEU A 190 10.80 12.67 3.67
CA LEU A 190 9.99 11.59 4.24
C LEU A 190 10.84 10.55 4.95
N TYR A 191 10.39 10.12 6.12
CA TYR A 191 10.96 8.97 6.79
C TYR A 191 10.85 7.71 5.94
N ARG A 192 12.00 7.23 5.42
CA ARG A 192 12.09 5.99 4.66
C ARG A 192 12.66 4.87 5.52
N GLN A 193 11.82 3.88 5.78
CA GLN A 193 12.22 2.63 6.40
C GLN A 193 12.85 1.68 5.38
N ASP A 194 13.75 0.81 5.82
CA ASP A 194 14.45 -0.19 5.01
C ASP A 194 13.82 -1.58 5.05
N TYR A 195 12.76 -1.77 5.86
CA TYR A 195 12.03 -3.04 6.00
C TYR A 195 10.52 -2.86 5.96
N CYS A 196 9.77 -3.96 5.75
CA CYS A 196 8.32 -3.91 5.58
C CYS A 196 7.56 -3.46 6.84
N GLY A 197 8.14 -3.64 8.03
CA GLY A 197 7.54 -3.34 9.34
C GLY A 197 7.34 -4.58 10.21
N CYS A 198 7.28 -5.77 9.64
CA CYS A 198 7.15 -7.00 10.43
C CYS A 198 8.50 -7.47 10.99
N ILE A 199 8.44 -8.16 12.10
CA ILE A 199 9.63 -8.72 12.80
C ILE A 199 10.46 -9.62 11.87
N PHE A 200 9.84 -10.39 10.99
CA PHE A 200 10.52 -11.29 10.06
C PHE A 200 11.35 -10.53 9.02
N SER A 201 10.75 -9.52 8.37
CA SER A 201 11.47 -8.67 7.42
C SER A 201 12.62 -7.90 8.10
N LYS A 202 12.42 -7.47 9.36
CA LYS A 202 13.47 -6.82 10.16
C LYS A 202 14.64 -7.77 10.43
N ALA A 203 14.37 -9.03 10.76
CA ALA A 203 15.39 -10.05 11.00
C ALA A 203 16.17 -10.39 9.72
N GLU A 204 15.47 -10.58 8.59
CA GLU A 204 16.10 -10.84 7.29
C GLU A 204 17.05 -9.71 6.87
N ARG A 205 16.69 -8.43 7.10
CA ARG A 205 17.55 -7.27 6.82
C ARG A 205 18.81 -7.24 7.70
N LYS A 206 18.68 -7.56 9.00
CA LYS A 206 19.82 -7.64 9.91
C LYS A 206 20.82 -8.69 9.44
N ASN A 207 20.34 -9.88 9.09
CA ASN A 207 21.19 -10.99 8.62
C ASN A 207 21.86 -10.69 7.27
N GLY A 208 21.14 -10.07 6.33
CA GLY A 208 21.68 -9.68 5.03
C GLY A 208 22.76 -8.58 5.11
N ASN A 209 22.66 -7.69 6.09
CA ASN A 209 23.69 -6.65 6.33
C ASN A 209 24.93 -7.19 7.04
N SER A 210 24.81 -8.25 7.85
CA SER A 210 25.96 -8.92 8.49
C SER A 210 26.86 -9.59 7.46
N ASN A 211 26.27 -10.28 6.47
CA ASN A 211 27.02 -10.94 5.38
C ASN A 211 27.72 -9.98 4.40
N ARG A 212 27.31 -8.70 4.35
CA ARG A 212 27.95 -7.68 3.49
C ARG A 212 29.12 -6.94 4.16
N LYS A 213 29.31 -7.12 5.47
CA LYS A 213 30.44 -6.51 6.22
C LYS A 213 31.63 -7.45 6.35
N GLU A 214 31.48 -8.72 5.96
CA GLU A 214 32.54 -9.74 6.04
C GLU A 214 33.17 -10.04 4.66
N THR A 215 32.81 -9.29 3.61
CA THR A 215 33.42 -9.31 2.28
C THR A 215 34.01 -7.94 1.93
#